data_f3e9501c448902b1b122e852a4b470c6
#
_entry.id   f3e9501c448902b1b122e852a4b470c6
#
_cell.length_a   1.000
_cell.length_b   1.000
_cell.length_c   1.000
_cell.angle_alpha   90.00
_cell.angle_beta   90.00
_cell.angle_gamma   90.00
#
_symmetry.space_group_name_H-M   'P 1'
#
loop_
_entity.id
_entity.type
_entity.pdbx_description
1 polymer ?
#
loop_
_entity_poly.entity_id
_entity_poly.type
_entity_poly.pdbx_seq_one_letter_code
_entity_poly.pdbx_strand_id
1 'polypeptide(L)'
;MEGIQLKNISENNLEQCLKCSICTAYCPVSAVEPKYPGPKHSGPDVERYRLKHEKYFEETLKLCLNCKRCEVACPHGVRIADIIQSARIKYSTKAPKLRDVMLANTDFVGTMSNMVAPIVNFSLGLKPTKAILHTVLGVDKHRQFPAYTTQKFETWYKKHAAAEQDRYKKHVSYFHGCYVNYNFPQLGKDLVKIMNACGYGVHLLEKEKCCGVALIANGQSKQARKQGELNMKSIRKSYKDNNRIVLTTSSTCTFTMRDEYKHLLNIDNDDVREGITLATRFLYKMIEDGKIKLAFRDDFKMQAAYHSACHMERMGWVVYSTELLRMIPGLDLIMLNSQCCGIAGTYGF
;
A
#
# COMPACT_ATOMS: atom_id res chain seq x y z
N MET A 1 19.11 -15.09 19.03
CA MET A 1 18.16 -14.80 17.92
C MET A 1 16.76 -14.87 18.52
N GLU A 2 16.30 -13.78 19.08
CA GLU A 2 14.91 -13.69 19.56
C GLU A 2 14.02 -13.59 18.33
N GLY A 3 13.36 -14.70 18.00
CA GLY A 3 12.35 -14.73 16.96
C GLY A 3 11.18 -13.82 17.37
N ILE A 4 10.68 -13.05 16.42
CA ILE A 4 9.40 -12.39 16.56
C ILE A 4 8.39 -13.49 16.84
N GLN A 5 8.02 -13.67 18.11
CA GLN A 5 6.92 -14.55 18.48
C GLN A 5 5.65 -13.93 17.90
N LEU A 6 5.11 -14.58 16.86
CA LEU A 6 3.78 -14.24 16.37
C LEU A 6 2.80 -14.52 17.53
N LYS A 7 2.33 -13.46 18.16
CA LYS A 7 1.25 -13.57 19.14
C LYS A 7 0.03 -14.15 18.44
N ASN A 8 -0.36 -15.33 18.93
CA ASN A 8 -1.64 -16.01 18.75
C ASN A 8 -2.12 -16.31 17.31
N ILE A 9 -2.06 -17.61 17.00
CA ILE A 9 -2.81 -18.27 15.91
C ILE A 9 -4.31 -17.90 15.94
N SER A 10 -4.87 -17.58 17.11
CA SER A 10 -6.23 -17.10 17.30
C SER A 10 -6.55 -15.79 16.55
N GLU A 11 -5.57 -14.90 16.33
CA GLU A 11 -5.80 -13.64 15.63
C GLU A 11 -6.00 -13.82 14.10
N ASN A 12 -5.52 -14.91 13.53
CA ASN A 12 -5.65 -15.20 12.10
C ASN A 12 -6.92 -16.01 11.75
N ASN A 13 -7.71 -16.35 12.73
CA ASN A 13 -8.93 -17.17 12.59
C ASN A 13 -8.68 -18.50 11.83
N LEU A 14 -7.51 -19.09 11.99
CA LEU A 14 -7.07 -20.32 11.28
C LEU A 14 -8.08 -21.44 11.43
N GLU A 15 -8.56 -21.66 12.66
CA GLU A 15 -9.48 -22.76 13.00
C GLU A 15 -10.89 -22.57 12.42
N GLN A 16 -11.25 -21.38 11.98
CA GLN A 16 -12.51 -21.11 11.31
C GLN A 16 -12.52 -21.54 9.83
N CYS A 17 -11.40 -22.03 9.31
CA CYS A 17 -11.31 -22.49 7.92
C CYS A 17 -12.07 -23.80 7.70
N LEU A 18 -13.21 -23.76 7.00
CA LEU A 18 -14.03 -24.91 6.64
C LEU A 18 -13.58 -25.62 5.35
N LYS A 19 -12.42 -25.25 4.77
CA LYS A 19 -11.86 -25.86 3.56
C LYS A 19 -12.77 -25.80 2.30
N CYS A 20 -13.67 -24.82 2.21
CA CYS A 20 -14.64 -24.68 1.12
C CYS A 20 -14.04 -24.30 -0.24
N SER A 21 -12.76 -23.90 -0.30
CA SER A 21 -12.00 -23.51 -1.50
C SER A 21 -12.45 -22.23 -2.23
N ILE A 22 -13.42 -21.47 -1.72
CA ILE A 22 -13.86 -20.18 -2.30
C ILE A 22 -12.66 -19.24 -2.51
N CYS A 23 -11.76 -19.14 -1.53
CA CYS A 23 -10.55 -18.33 -1.62
C CYS A 23 -9.63 -18.71 -2.79
N THR A 24 -9.60 -19.99 -3.19
CA THR A 24 -8.82 -20.47 -4.33
C THR A 24 -9.47 -20.06 -5.66
N ALA A 25 -10.80 -20.14 -5.76
CA ALA A 25 -11.53 -19.67 -6.94
C ALA A 25 -11.38 -18.15 -7.17
N TYR A 26 -11.27 -17.36 -6.11
CA TYR A 26 -11.06 -15.91 -6.18
C TYR A 26 -9.59 -15.48 -6.35
N CYS A 27 -8.66 -16.43 -6.32
CA CYS A 27 -7.24 -16.09 -6.36
C CYS A 27 -6.77 -15.79 -7.78
N PRO A 28 -6.25 -14.58 -8.07
CA PRO A 28 -5.76 -14.23 -9.41
C PRO A 28 -4.52 -15.05 -9.82
N VAL A 29 -3.74 -15.51 -8.84
CA VAL A 29 -2.55 -16.35 -9.13
C VAL A 29 -2.97 -17.77 -9.47
N SER A 30 -3.89 -18.38 -8.71
CA SER A 30 -4.38 -19.73 -9.00
C SER A 30 -5.04 -19.83 -10.39
N ALA A 31 -5.58 -18.71 -10.88
CA ALA A 31 -6.22 -18.67 -12.19
C ALA A 31 -5.22 -18.76 -13.38
N VAL A 32 -3.94 -18.40 -13.15
CA VAL A 32 -2.96 -18.24 -14.26
C VAL A 32 -1.65 -19.00 -14.03
N GLU A 33 -1.34 -19.40 -12.80
CA GLU A 33 -0.10 -20.10 -12.44
C GLU A 33 -0.41 -21.52 -11.91
N PRO A 34 -0.29 -22.56 -12.75
CA PRO A 34 -0.64 -23.94 -12.36
C PRO A 34 0.21 -24.49 -11.19
N LYS A 35 1.41 -23.93 -10.95
CA LYS A 35 2.28 -24.34 -9.84
C LYS A 35 1.80 -23.83 -8.50
N TYR A 36 0.89 -22.86 -8.47
CA TYR A 36 0.36 -22.32 -7.22
C TYR A 36 -0.89 -23.09 -6.78
N PRO A 37 -0.80 -23.88 -5.70
CA PRO A 37 -1.92 -24.73 -5.25
C PRO A 37 -3.10 -23.93 -4.64
N GLY A 38 -2.97 -22.63 -4.57
CA GLY A 38 -4.00 -21.73 -4.08
C GLY A 38 -3.90 -21.36 -2.59
N PRO A 39 -4.63 -20.30 -2.21
CA PRO A 39 -4.55 -19.74 -0.86
C PRO A 39 -5.00 -20.71 0.23
N LYS A 40 -6.00 -21.57 -0.01
CA LYS A 40 -6.46 -22.57 0.96
C LYS A 40 -5.33 -23.51 1.34
N HIS A 41 -4.62 -24.04 0.35
CA HIS A 41 -3.51 -24.95 0.57
C HIS A 41 -2.34 -24.21 1.23
N SER A 42 -1.82 -23.16 0.58
CA SER A 42 -0.61 -22.43 1.03
C SER A 42 -0.79 -21.71 2.38
N GLY A 43 -2.01 -21.33 2.74
CA GLY A 43 -2.36 -20.75 4.04
C GLY A 43 -2.81 -21.81 5.04
N PRO A 44 -4.13 -21.95 5.27
CA PRO A 44 -4.65 -22.75 6.38
C PRO A 44 -4.19 -24.22 6.40
N ASP A 45 -4.16 -24.92 5.26
CA ASP A 45 -3.84 -26.35 5.26
C ASP A 45 -2.36 -26.58 5.63
N VAL A 46 -1.44 -25.86 5.00
CA VAL A 46 -0.02 -26.01 5.26
C VAL A 46 0.39 -25.37 6.61
N GLU A 47 -0.35 -24.35 7.10
CA GLU A 47 -0.08 -23.82 8.44
C GLU A 47 -0.36 -24.86 9.52
N ARG A 48 -1.45 -25.62 9.42
CA ARG A 48 -1.71 -26.73 10.33
C ARG A 48 -0.59 -27.77 10.31
N TYR A 49 0.02 -28.00 9.14
CA TYR A 49 1.19 -28.85 9.01
C TYR A 49 2.43 -28.20 9.65
N ARG A 50 2.69 -26.92 9.43
CA ARG A 50 3.80 -26.15 10.01
C ARG A 50 3.77 -26.11 11.54
N LEU A 51 2.58 -26.12 12.16
CA LEU A 51 2.44 -26.20 13.61
C LEU A 51 3.00 -27.50 14.20
N LYS A 52 3.04 -28.58 13.40
CA LYS A 52 3.61 -29.87 13.79
C LYS A 52 5.06 -30.04 13.31
N HIS A 53 5.43 -29.33 12.25
CA HIS A 53 6.71 -29.44 11.56
C HIS A 53 7.32 -28.04 11.32
N GLU A 54 7.84 -27.42 12.36
CA GLU A 54 8.23 -26.01 12.42
C GLU A 54 9.23 -25.53 11.36
N LYS A 55 9.97 -26.41 10.70
CA LYS A 55 10.96 -26.05 9.67
C LYS A 55 10.41 -26.18 8.24
N TYR A 56 9.15 -26.56 8.08
CA TYR A 56 8.58 -26.80 6.76
C TYR A 56 8.34 -25.46 6.04
N PHE A 57 8.94 -25.31 4.88
CA PHE A 57 8.75 -24.19 3.98
C PHE A 57 8.48 -24.66 2.56
N GLU A 58 7.42 -24.16 1.99
CA GLU A 58 7.00 -24.45 0.61
C GLU A 58 7.36 -23.28 -0.29
N GLU A 59 8.11 -23.52 -1.37
CA GLU A 59 8.55 -22.49 -2.32
C GLU A 59 7.38 -21.78 -3.00
N THR A 60 6.24 -22.44 -3.18
CA THR A 60 5.03 -21.89 -3.79
C THR A 60 4.44 -20.73 -2.99
N LEU A 61 4.76 -20.59 -1.69
CA LEU A 61 4.38 -19.41 -0.89
C LEU A 61 4.84 -18.09 -1.52
N LYS A 62 5.94 -18.12 -2.28
CA LYS A 62 6.48 -16.92 -2.97
C LYS A 62 5.57 -16.42 -4.09
N LEU A 63 4.69 -17.26 -4.60
CA LEU A 63 3.74 -16.90 -5.64
C LEU A 63 2.55 -16.07 -5.11
N CYS A 64 2.33 -16.07 -3.80
CA CYS A 64 1.27 -15.25 -3.20
C CYS A 64 1.58 -13.76 -3.34
N LEU A 65 0.65 -13.01 -3.93
CA LEU A 65 0.76 -11.56 -4.16
C LEU A 65 0.40 -10.72 -2.92
N ASN A 66 -0.02 -11.32 -1.83
CA ASN A 66 -0.52 -10.61 -0.64
C ASN A 66 -1.65 -9.59 -0.94
N CYS A 67 -2.44 -9.84 -1.98
CA CYS A 67 -3.51 -8.93 -2.45
C CYS A 67 -4.78 -8.96 -1.58
N LYS A 68 -4.88 -9.87 -0.62
CA LYS A 68 -6.00 -10.03 0.33
C LYS A 68 -7.35 -10.44 -0.30
N ARG A 69 -7.43 -10.69 -1.60
CA ARG A 69 -8.70 -11.09 -2.23
C ARG A 69 -9.28 -12.40 -1.66
N CYS A 70 -8.43 -13.34 -1.29
CA CYS A 70 -8.84 -14.56 -0.59
C CYS A 70 -9.48 -14.28 0.77
N GLU A 71 -9.08 -13.22 1.46
CA GLU A 71 -9.68 -12.79 2.73
C GLU A 71 -11.00 -12.07 2.53
N VAL A 72 -11.13 -11.25 1.45
CA VAL A 72 -12.41 -10.62 1.06
C VAL A 72 -13.45 -11.67 0.74
N ALA A 73 -13.04 -12.73 0.04
CA ALA A 73 -13.95 -13.80 -0.38
C ALA A 73 -14.25 -14.83 0.73
N CYS A 74 -13.53 -14.80 1.85
CA CYS A 74 -13.69 -15.80 2.91
C CYS A 74 -14.91 -15.49 3.78
N PRO A 75 -15.97 -16.34 3.79
CA PRO A 75 -17.18 -16.10 4.58
C PRO A 75 -16.93 -16.22 6.09
N HIS A 76 -15.83 -16.85 6.49
CA HIS A 76 -15.46 -17.07 7.89
C HIS A 76 -14.36 -16.13 8.39
N GLY A 77 -13.99 -15.09 7.60
CA GLY A 77 -13.03 -14.07 8.00
C GLY A 77 -11.62 -14.58 8.28
N VAL A 78 -11.22 -15.72 7.72
CA VAL A 78 -9.86 -16.26 7.87
C VAL A 78 -8.86 -15.34 7.18
N ARG A 79 -7.82 -14.93 7.89
CA ARG A 79 -6.76 -14.05 7.37
C ARG A 79 -5.71 -14.83 6.57
N ILE A 80 -6.15 -15.40 5.48
CA ILE A 80 -5.40 -16.38 4.68
C ILE A 80 -4.09 -15.82 4.15
N ALA A 81 -4.11 -14.61 3.61
CA ALA A 81 -2.91 -13.96 3.07
C ALA A 81 -1.92 -13.59 4.18
N ASP A 82 -2.40 -13.23 5.38
CA ASP A 82 -1.54 -12.98 6.53
C ASP A 82 -0.86 -14.27 7.02
N ILE A 83 -1.57 -15.40 7.03
CA ILE A 83 -0.98 -16.71 7.34
C ILE A 83 0.16 -17.01 6.36
N ILE A 84 -0.08 -16.84 5.06
CA ILE A 84 0.95 -17.08 4.03
C ILE A 84 2.13 -16.12 4.20
N GLN A 85 1.86 -14.83 4.43
CA GLN A 85 2.91 -13.83 4.56
C GLN A 85 3.73 -14.02 5.84
N SER A 86 3.07 -14.37 6.95
CA SER A 86 3.73 -14.73 8.21
C SER A 86 4.64 -15.95 8.04
N ALA A 87 4.19 -16.96 7.30
CA ALA A 87 5.01 -18.13 6.97
C ALA A 87 6.24 -17.75 6.12
N ARG A 88 6.09 -16.84 5.15
CA ARG A 88 7.23 -16.33 4.37
C ARG A 88 8.24 -15.59 5.24
N ILE A 89 7.78 -14.78 6.18
CA ILE A 89 8.65 -14.06 7.12
C ILE A 89 9.38 -15.02 8.08
N LYS A 90 8.64 -15.99 8.63
CA LYS A 90 9.16 -16.88 9.69
C LYS A 90 10.05 -17.99 9.16
N TYR A 91 9.68 -18.64 8.07
CA TYR A 91 10.26 -19.89 7.64
C TYR A 91 11.18 -19.79 6.40
N SER A 92 11.23 -18.63 5.72
CA SER A 92 12.15 -18.44 4.59
C SER A 92 13.59 -18.41 5.08
N THR A 93 14.39 -19.38 4.65
CA THR A 93 15.83 -19.48 4.98
C THR A 93 16.72 -18.82 3.94
N LYS A 94 16.20 -18.55 2.75
CA LYS A 94 16.97 -17.96 1.65
C LYS A 94 17.05 -16.45 1.81
N ALA A 95 18.25 -15.90 1.59
CA ALA A 95 18.44 -14.47 1.47
C ALA A 95 17.57 -13.87 0.35
N PRO A 96 17.03 -12.66 0.52
CA PRO A 96 16.27 -12.00 -0.52
C PRO A 96 17.17 -11.75 -1.74
N LYS A 97 16.57 -11.84 -2.94
CA LYS A 97 17.29 -11.52 -4.19
C LYS A 97 17.71 -10.05 -4.19
N LEU A 98 18.86 -9.74 -4.79
CA LEU A 98 19.35 -8.36 -4.92
C LEU A 98 18.29 -7.41 -5.50
N ARG A 99 17.57 -7.85 -6.55
CA ARG A 99 16.43 -7.14 -7.11
C ARG A 99 15.42 -6.73 -6.03
N ASP A 100 15.00 -7.68 -5.23
CA ASP A 100 13.94 -7.49 -4.24
C ASP A 100 14.41 -6.57 -3.10
N VAL A 101 15.70 -6.63 -2.74
CA VAL A 101 16.30 -5.70 -1.78
C VAL A 101 16.32 -4.28 -2.35
N MET A 102 16.75 -4.11 -3.60
CA MET A 102 16.79 -2.79 -4.25
C MET A 102 15.40 -2.18 -4.40
N LEU A 103 14.45 -2.94 -4.97
CA LEU A 103 13.09 -2.46 -5.21
C LEU A 103 12.30 -2.20 -3.91
N ALA A 104 12.59 -2.93 -2.84
CA ALA A 104 11.95 -2.73 -1.55
C ALA A 104 12.48 -1.51 -0.78
N ASN A 105 13.71 -1.06 -1.06
CA ASN A 105 14.31 0.12 -0.44
C ASN A 105 13.94 1.41 -1.18
N THR A 106 12.64 1.66 -1.33
CA THR A 106 12.07 2.74 -2.14
C THR A 106 12.56 4.14 -1.76
N ASP A 107 12.78 4.42 -0.47
CA ASP A 107 13.28 5.72 -0.01
C ASP A 107 14.74 5.98 -0.44
N PHE A 108 15.58 4.94 -0.36
CA PHE A 108 16.98 5.04 -0.81
C PHE A 108 17.05 5.19 -2.33
N VAL A 109 16.44 4.26 -3.05
CA VAL A 109 16.42 4.27 -4.52
C VAL A 109 15.76 5.55 -5.05
N GLY A 110 14.64 5.98 -4.47
CA GLY A 110 13.94 7.20 -4.84
C GLY A 110 14.80 8.44 -4.60
N THR A 111 15.53 8.52 -3.49
CA THR A 111 16.40 9.66 -3.19
C THR A 111 17.56 9.74 -4.17
N MET A 112 18.24 8.61 -4.42
CA MET A 112 19.37 8.58 -5.36
C MET A 112 18.91 8.88 -6.80
N SER A 113 17.82 8.28 -7.23
CA SER A 113 17.27 8.51 -8.57
C SER A 113 16.78 9.94 -8.79
N ASN A 114 16.21 10.57 -7.76
CA ASN A 114 15.78 11.96 -7.84
C ASN A 114 16.93 12.95 -8.10
N MET A 115 18.12 12.70 -7.54
CA MET A 115 19.28 13.58 -7.72
C MET A 115 19.71 13.68 -9.19
N VAL A 116 19.53 12.61 -9.95
CA VAL A 116 19.92 12.50 -11.37
C VAL A 116 18.75 12.04 -12.25
N ALA A 117 17.55 12.46 -11.90
CA ALA A 117 16.30 11.96 -12.50
C ALA A 117 16.27 12.02 -14.04
N PRO A 118 16.71 13.08 -14.73
CA PRO A 118 16.71 13.09 -16.20
C PRO A 118 17.55 11.96 -16.80
N ILE A 119 18.72 11.70 -16.23
CA ILE A 119 19.63 10.63 -16.69
C ILE A 119 19.01 9.25 -16.42
N VAL A 120 18.49 9.04 -15.21
CA VAL A 120 17.83 7.77 -14.82
C VAL A 120 16.64 7.51 -15.71
N ASN A 121 15.75 8.48 -15.90
CA ASN A 121 14.54 8.33 -16.70
C ASN A 121 14.88 8.03 -18.18
N PHE A 122 15.86 8.72 -18.73
CA PHE A 122 16.35 8.44 -20.08
C PHE A 122 16.93 7.03 -20.19
N SER A 123 17.80 6.64 -19.25
CA SER A 123 18.45 5.32 -19.28
C SER A 123 17.45 4.16 -19.14
N LEU A 124 16.46 4.29 -18.26
CA LEU A 124 15.40 3.28 -18.08
C LEU A 124 14.48 3.10 -19.30
N GLY A 125 14.46 4.08 -20.20
CA GLY A 125 13.79 3.99 -21.51
C GLY A 125 14.54 3.15 -22.53
N LEU A 126 15.86 3.00 -22.41
CA LEU A 126 16.71 2.38 -23.39
C LEU A 126 16.63 0.84 -23.40
N LYS A 127 16.53 0.24 -24.59
CA LYS A 127 16.54 -1.23 -24.75
C LYS A 127 17.77 -1.92 -24.14
N PRO A 128 19.02 -1.41 -24.31
CA PRO A 128 20.21 -2.01 -23.68
C PRO A 128 20.12 -2.04 -22.15
N THR A 129 19.69 -0.95 -21.54
CA THR A 129 19.53 -0.88 -20.07
C THR A 129 18.52 -1.90 -19.58
N LYS A 130 17.38 -2.04 -20.27
CA LYS A 130 16.36 -3.05 -19.93
C LYS A 130 16.90 -4.47 -20.08
N ALA A 131 17.72 -4.74 -21.10
CA ALA A 131 18.36 -6.04 -21.28
C ALA A 131 19.35 -6.36 -20.13
N ILE A 132 20.15 -5.38 -19.69
CA ILE A 132 21.05 -5.51 -18.54
C ILE A 132 20.24 -5.79 -17.27
N LEU A 133 19.20 -4.99 -16.99
CA LEU A 133 18.33 -5.19 -15.82
C LEU A 133 17.66 -6.58 -15.83
N HIS A 134 17.28 -7.06 -17.00
CA HIS A 134 16.74 -8.41 -17.17
C HIS A 134 17.77 -9.48 -16.82
N THR A 135 18.97 -9.41 -17.38
CA THR A 135 20.00 -10.42 -17.20
C THR A 135 20.58 -10.43 -15.79
N VAL A 136 20.82 -9.23 -15.21
CA VAL A 136 21.51 -9.10 -13.90
C VAL A 136 20.53 -9.20 -12.73
N LEU A 137 19.37 -8.56 -12.84
CA LEU A 137 18.41 -8.45 -11.74
C LEU A 137 17.16 -9.32 -11.96
N GLY A 138 16.94 -9.88 -13.15
CA GLY A 138 15.72 -10.64 -13.45
C GLY A 138 14.46 -9.76 -13.52
N VAL A 139 14.61 -8.47 -13.83
CA VAL A 139 13.48 -7.57 -14.09
C VAL A 139 13.01 -7.81 -15.53
N ASP A 140 11.70 -7.91 -15.75
CA ASP A 140 11.18 -8.14 -17.10
C ASP A 140 11.57 -7.00 -18.04
N LYS A 141 12.04 -7.35 -19.25
CA LYS A 141 12.52 -6.38 -20.27
C LYS A 141 11.42 -5.46 -20.82
N HIS A 142 10.15 -5.86 -20.68
CA HIS A 142 9.00 -5.05 -21.08
C HIS A 142 8.50 -4.14 -19.96
N ARG A 143 9.06 -4.28 -18.76
CA ARG A 143 8.66 -3.46 -17.61
C ARG A 143 8.89 -1.98 -17.89
N GLN A 144 7.84 -1.18 -17.66
CA GLN A 144 7.93 0.27 -17.63
C GLN A 144 8.04 0.72 -16.17
N PHE A 145 9.09 1.48 -15.89
CA PHE A 145 9.27 2.09 -14.58
C PHE A 145 8.57 3.45 -14.54
N PRO A 146 7.93 3.81 -13.41
CA PRO A 146 7.48 5.18 -13.21
C PRO A 146 8.66 6.14 -13.29
N ALA A 147 8.49 7.26 -13.98
CA ALA A 147 9.54 8.29 -14.02
C ALA A 147 9.79 8.87 -12.63
N TYR A 148 11.07 9.15 -12.34
CA TYR A 148 11.44 9.89 -11.14
C TYR A 148 11.32 11.40 -11.38
N THR A 149 10.83 12.11 -10.37
CA THR A 149 10.73 13.57 -10.42
C THR A 149 12.09 14.23 -10.18
N THR A 150 12.29 15.42 -10.71
CA THR A 150 13.47 16.25 -10.40
C THR A 150 13.33 17.01 -9.07
N GLN A 151 12.10 17.17 -8.58
CA GLN A 151 11.83 17.83 -7.30
C GLN A 151 10.88 16.97 -6.48
N LYS A 152 11.34 16.52 -5.31
CA LYS A 152 10.53 15.77 -4.35
C LYS A 152 9.30 16.57 -3.92
N PHE A 153 8.19 15.88 -3.64
CA PHE A 153 7.00 16.53 -3.10
C PHE A 153 7.29 17.25 -1.78
N GLU A 154 8.01 16.60 -0.86
CA GLU A 154 8.39 17.18 0.43
C GLU A 154 9.17 18.50 0.26
N THR A 155 10.10 18.56 -0.70
CA THR A 155 10.88 19.78 -1.00
C THR A 155 9.99 20.89 -1.56
N TRP A 156 9.09 20.53 -2.49
CA TRP A 156 8.11 21.47 -3.02
C TRP A 156 7.18 22.01 -1.92
N TYR A 157 6.66 21.11 -1.07
CA TYR A 157 5.77 21.48 0.02
C TYR A 157 6.42 22.48 0.98
N LYS A 158 7.64 22.19 1.47
CA LYS A 158 8.40 23.07 2.38
C LYS A 158 8.63 24.45 1.78
N LYS A 159 8.90 24.52 0.45
CA LYS A 159 9.21 25.78 -0.23
C LYS A 159 7.98 26.61 -0.57
N HIS A 160 6.86 25.98 -0.93
CA HIS A 160 5.74 26.67 -1.57
C HIS A 160 4.41 26.57 -0.82
N ALA A 161 4.27 25.66 0.13
CA ALA A 161 2.97 25.45 0.76
C ALA A 161 3.02 25.57 2.30
N ALA A 162 4.10 25.15 2.95
CA ALA A 162 4.15 24.98 4.40
C ALA A 162 3.77 26.25 5.19
N ALA A 163 4.30 27.41 4.78
CA ALA A 163 4.08 28.69 5.48
C ALA A 163 2.61 29.15 5.49
N GLU A 164 1.81 28.65 4.56
CA GLU A 164 0.40 29.07 4.45
C GLU A 164 -0.56 28.19 5.22
N GLN A 165 -0.10 27.04 5.73
CA GLN A 165 -1.01 26.04 6.28
C GLN A 165 -1.58 26.42 7.65
N ASP A 166 -0.86 27.21 8.45
CA ASP A 166 -1.31 27.65 9.77
C ASP A 166 -2.42 28.70 9.73
N ARG A 167 -2.69 29.31 8.55
CA ARG A 167 -3.81 30.27 8.40
C ARG A 167 -5.20 29.62 8.46
N TYR A 168 -5.28 28.31 8.27
CA TYR A 168 -6.53 27.58 8.29
C TYR A 168 -6.93 27.24 9.75
N LYS A 169 -8.23 27.25 10.03
CA LYS A 169 -8.75 26.91 11.38
C LYS A 169 -8.81 25.40 11.63
N LYS A 170 -8.91 24.62 10.58
CA LYS A 170 -8.95 23.14 10.64
C LYS A 170 -7.70 22.59 10.03
N HIS A 171 -7.18 21.52 10.58
CA HIS A 171 -5.92 20.94 10.13
C HIS A 171 -6.02 19.43 9.97
N VAL A 172 -5.30 18.91 9.00
CA VAL A 172 -5.04 17.48 8.79
C VAL A 172 -3.55 17.26 8.61
N SER A 173 -3.09 16.05 8.85
CA SER A 173 -1.73 15.64 8.46
C SER A 173 -1.76 14.77 7.21
N TYR A 174 -0.70 14.78 6.46
CA TYR A 174 -0.58 14.02 5.21
C TYR A 174 0.63 13.09 5.25
N PHE A 175 0.36 11.80 5.15
CA PHE A 175 1.34 10.77 4.83
C PHE A 175 1.37 10.63 3.30
N HIS A 176 2.38 11.22 2.66
CA HIS A 176 2.45 11.27 1.19
C HIS A 176 2.95 9.96 0.56
N GLY A 177 3.78 9.19 1.28
CA GLY A 177 4.37 7.96 0.79
C GLY A 177 5.46 8.16 -0.26
N CYS A 178 6.15 7.05 -0.59
CA CYS A 178 7.29 7.09 -1.50
C CYS A 178 6.90 7.47 -2.95
N TYR A 179 5.77 6.97 -3.45
CA TYR A 179 5.36 7.23 -4.83
C TYR A 179 5.08 8.72 -5.10
N VAL A 180 4.35 9.37 -4.21
CA VAL A 180 4.09 10.82 -4.30
C VAL A 180 5.38 11.60 -4.17
N ASN A 181 6.26 11.20 -3.26
CA ASN A 181 7.48 11.95 -3.02
C ASN A 181 8.48 11.89 -4.18
N TYR A 182 8.63 10.71 -4.82
CA TYR A 182 9.70 10.47 -5.77
C TYR A 182 9.26 10.36 -7.22
N ASN A 183 7.99 10.02 -7.48
CA ASN A 183 7.51 9.74 -8.83
C ASN A 183 6.37 10.65 -9.28
N PHE A 184 5.38 10.92 -8.43
CA PHE A 184 4.19 11.67 -8.82
C PHE A 184 3.81 12.78 -7.82
N PRO A 185 4.66 13.83 -7.66
CA PRO A 185 4.42 14.94 -6.73
C PRO A 185 3.11 15.69 -6.97
N GLN A 186 2.61 15.66 -8.21
CA GLN A 186 1.38 16.36 -8.58
C GLN A 186 0.19 15.89 -7.74
N LEU A 187 0.07 14.59 -7.46
CA LEU A 187 -0.99 14.05 -6.61
C LEU A 187 -0.99 14.67 -5.20
N GLY A 188 0.19 14.84 -4.61
CA GLY A 188 0.32 15.50 -3.31
C GLY A 188 -0.01 16.99 -3.36
N LYS A 189 0.40 17.68 -4.44
CA LYS A 189 0.08 19.09 -4.67
C LYS A 189 -1.43 19.31 -4.81
N ASP A 190 -2.11 18.42 -5.54
CA ASP A 190 -3.55 18.48 -5.75
C ASP A 190 -4.30 18.21 -4.45
N LEU A 191 -3.85 17.24 -3.63
CA LEU A 191 -4.43 17.04 -2.31
C LEU A 191 -4.34 18.30 -1.46
N VAL A 192 -3.16 18.95 -1.39
CA VAL A 192 -2.99 20.19 -0.61
C VAL A 192 -3.96 21.27 -1.11
N LYS A 193 -4.07 21.45 -2.43
CA LYS A 193 -5.01 22.44 -3.02
C LYS A 193 -6.46 22.14 -2.67
N ILE A 194 -6.90 20.89 -2.83
CA ILE A 194 -8.27 20.47 -2.53
C ILE A 194 -8.58 20.68 -1.06
N MET A 195 -7.69 20.25 -0.16
CA MET A 195 -7.91 20.41 1.27
C MET A 195 -7.93 21.87 1.69
N ASN A 196 -7.05 22.72 1.12
CA ASN A 196 -7.05 24.16 1.35
C ASN A 196 -8.35 24.81 0.86
N ALA A 197 -8.85 24.42 -0.31
CA ALA A 197 -10.14 24.88 -0.82
C ALA A 197 -11.32 24.46 0.07
N CYS A 198 -11.20 23.32 0.78
CA CYS A 198 -12.16 22.86 1.78
C CYS A 198 -11.96 23.50 3.16
N GLY A 199 -11.02 24.45 3.31
CA GLY A 199 -10.77 25.16 4.57
C GLY A 199 -9.87 24.41 5.57
N TYR A 200 -9.13 23.41 5.10
CA TYR A 200 -8.19 22.64 5.91
C TYR A 200 -6.73 22.95 5.56
N GLY A 201 -5.91 23.27 6.58
CA GLY A 201 -4.47 23.27 6.47
C GLY A 201 -3.92 21.83 6.47
N VAL A 202 -2.94 21.57 5.61
CA VAL A 202 -2.33 20.22 5.45
C VAL A 202 -0.91 20.27 5.98
N HIS A 203 -0.58 19.46 6.96
CA HIS A 203 0.77 19.38 7.53
C HIS A 203 1.41 18.03 7.18
N LEU A 204 2.69 18.04 6.85
CA LEU A 204 3.43 16.78 6.71
C LEU A 204 3.74 16.19 8.08
N LEU A 205 3.91 14.88 8.12
CA LEU A 205 4.41 14.22 9.34
C LEU A 205 5.85 14.68 9.63
N GLU A 206 6.22 14.73 10.90
CA GLU A 206 7.56 15.17 11.32
C GLU A 206 8.66 14.32 10.70
N LYS A 207 8.47 13.02 10.73
CA LYS A 207 9.35 12.04 10.07
C LYS A 207 8.49 11.01 9.37
N GLU A 208 8.80 10.75 8.11
CA GLU A 208 8.12 9.78 7.29
C GLU A 208 9.11 8.87 6.57
N LYS A 209 8.77 7.59 6.50
CA LYS A 209 9.42 6.57 5.67
C LYS A 209 8.36 5.86 4.84
N CYS A 210 8.78 5.17 3.78
CA CYS A 210 7.87 4.27 3.06
C CYS A 210 7.08 3.40 4.05
N CYS A 211 5.82 3.11 3.75
CA CYS A 211 4.98 2.24 4.59
C CYS A 211 5.56 0.83 4.79
N GLY A 212 6.51 0.42 3.96
CA GLY A 212 7.22 -0.85 4.10
C GLY A 212 6.53 -2.04 3.46
N VAL A 213 5.42 -1.86 2.71
CA VAL A 213 4.72 -2.99 2.08
C VAL A 213 5.61 -3.83 1.18
N ALA A 214 6.54 -3.22 0.42
CA ALA A 214 7.48 -3.96 -0.43
C ALA A 214 8.49 -4.77 0.40
N LEU A 215 8.92 -4.25 1.55
CA LEU A 215 9.76 -4.99 2.50
C LEU A 215 9.00 -6.18 3.11
N ILE A 216 7.75 -5.97 3.51
CA ILE A 216 6.87 -7.04 4.04
C ILE A 216 6.69 -8.12 2.99
N ALA A 217 6.32 -7.76 1.76
CA ALA A 217 6.11 -8.70 0.66
C ALA A 217 7.35 -9.55 0.33
N ASN A 218 8.54 -9.04 0.59
CA ASN A 218 9.81 -9.73 0.37
C ASN A 218 10.40 -10.37 1.65
N GLY A 219 9.62 -10.47 2.73
CA GLY A 219 10.05 -11.11 3.97
C GLY A 219 11.07 -10.32 4.80
N GLN A 220 11.34 -9.05 4.45
CA GLN A 220 12.30 -8.17 5.15
C GLN A 220 11.63 -7.47 6.35
N SER A 221 11.00 -8.26 7.22
CA SER A 221 10.15 -7.78 8.32
C SER A 221 10.89 -6.89 9.34
N LYS A 222 12.16 -7.18 9.63
CA LYS A 222 12.96 -6.36 10.58
C LYS A 222 13.11 -4.91 10.09
N GLN A 223 13.41 -4.72 8.80
CA GLN A 223 13.54 -3.39 8.22
C GLN A 223 12.18 -2.71 8.09
N ALA A 224 11.14 -3.46 7.66
CA ALA A 224 9.76 -2.98 7.61
C ALA A 224 9.28 -2.50 8.98
N ARG A 225 9.54 -3.26 10.04
CA ARG A 225 9.20 -2.90 11.42
C ARG A 225 9.88 -1.61 11.85
N LYS A 226 11.18 -1.46 11.61
CA LYS A 226 11.92 -0.22 11.95
C LYS A 226 11.32 1.02 11.28
N GLN A 227 10.93 0.91 10.00
CA GLN A 227 10.23 1.99 9.29
C GLN A 227 8.83 2.23 9.86
N GLY A 228 8.10 1.17 10.14
CA GLY A 228 6.76 1.23 10.72
C GLY A 228 6.73 1.89 12.10
N GLU A 229 7.67 1.56 12.98
CA GLU A 229 7.79 2.17 14.31
C GLU A 229 8.07 3.69 14.20
N LEU A 230 8.92 4.11 13.26
CA LEU A 230 9.18 5.52 13.01
C LEU A 230 7.91 6.24 12.50
N ASN A 231 7.22 5.65 11.54
CA ASN A 231 5.98 6.20 11.00
C ASN A 231 4.91 6.31 12.09
N MET A 232 4.73 5.26 12.91
CA MET A 232 3.75 5.25 13.99
C MET A 232 4.04 6.30 15.07
N LYS A 233 5.32 6.57 15.37
CA LYS A 233 5.69 7.67 16.27
C LYS A 233 5.20 9.01 15.74
N SER A 234 5.42 9.30 14.46
CA SER A 234 5.00 10.57 13.82
C SER A 234 3.47 10.66 13.70
N ILE A 235 2.81 9.52 13.41
CA ILE A 235 1.35 9.43 13.34
C ILE A 235 0.71 9.67 14.70
N ARG A 236 1.26 9.09 15.79
CA ARG A 236 0.78 9.34 17.15
C ARG A 236 0.90 10.80 17.54
N LYS A 237 2.05 11.42 17.24
CA LYS A 237 2.22 12.86 17.48
C LYS A 237 1.19 13.69 16.71
N SER A 238 0.93 13.36 15.47
CA SER A 238 -0.07 14.04 14.67
C SER A 238 -1.49 13.87 15.24
N TYR A 239 -1.90 12.64 15.48
CA TYR A 239 -3.29 12.33 15.85
C TYR A 239 -3.61 12.67 17.30
N LYS A 240 -2.73 12.31 18.23
CA LYS A 240 -2.99 12.51 19.68
C LYS A 240 -2.60 13.89 20.17
N ASP A 241 -1.38 14.34 19.83
CA ASP A 241 -0.86 15.59 20.39
C ASP A 241 -1.38 16.80 19.62
N ASN A 242 -1.54 16.70 18.31
CA ASN A 242 -1.97 17.80 17.45
C ASN A 242 -3.45 17.71 17.03
N ASN A 243 -4.17 16.66 17.45
CA ASN A 243 -5.57 16.40 17.07
C ASN A 243 -5.82 16.44 15.54
N ARG A 244 -4.89 15.88 14.74
CA ARG A 244 -4.94 15.88 13.28
C ARG A 244 -5.10 14.48 12.73
N ILE A 245 -6.17 14.26 11.96
CA ILE A 245 -6.34 13.03 11.17
C ILE A 245 -5.23 12.96 10.13
N VAL A 246 -4.66 11.76 9.93
CA VAL A 246 -3.62 11.49 8.95
C VAL A 246 -4.26 11.00 7.65
N LEU A 247 -4.21 11.82 6.63
CA LEU A 247 -4.66 11.49 5.28
C LEU A 247 -3.58 10.75 4.51
N THR A 248 -3.98 9.87 3.64
CA THR A 248 -3.14 9.23 2.63
C THR A 248 -3.80 9.29 1.26
N THR A 249 -3.02 9.20 0.19
CA THR A 249 -3.53 9.07 -1.19
C THR A 249 -3.31 7.67 -1.77
N SER A 250 -2.83 6.72 -0.95
CA SER A 250 -2.55 5.34 -1.34
C SER A 250 -3.32 4.35 -0.48
N SER A 251 -4.21 3.56 -1.08
CA SER A 251 -4.92 2.48 -0.38
C SER A 251 -3.97 1.44 0.22
N THR A 252 -2.87 1.15 -0.46
CA THR A 252 -1.86 0.22 0.03
C THR A 252 -1.17 0.76 1.29
N CYS A 253 -0.72 2.02 1.29
CA CYS A 253 -0.11 2.62 2.47
C CYS A 253 -1.08 2.67 3.64
N THR A 254 -2.34 3.05 3.37
CA THR A 254 -3.41 3.08 4.39
C THR A 254 -3.61 1.70 5.01
N PHE A 255 -3.79 0.68 4.18
CA PHE A 255 -4.02 -0.69 4.64
C PHE A 255 -2.83 -1.22 5.43
N THR A 256 -1.60 -1.03 4.92
CA THR A 256 -0.38 -1.48 5.60
C THR A 256 -0.26 -0.85 7.00
N MET A 257 -0.49 0.46 7.14
CA MET A 257 -0.38 1.14 8.43
C MET A 257 -1.54 0.80 9.39
N ARG A 258 -2.74 0.55 8.87
CA ARG A 258 -3.92 0.24 9.69
C ARG A 258 -4.02 -1.23 10.09
N ASP A 259 -3.50 -2.14 9.26
CA ASP A 259 -3.73 -3.57 9.40
C ASP A 259 -2.42 -4.38 9.47
N GLU A 260 -1.55 -4.32 8.44
CA GLU A 260 -0.37 -5.17 8.37
C GLU A 260 0.67 -4.84 9.45
N TYR A 261 0.76 -3.60 9.92
CA TYR A 261 1.65 -3.24 11.02
C TYR A 261 1.35 -4.04 12.28
N LYS A 262 0.09 -4.20 12.62
CA LYS A 262 -0.33 -5.01 13.78
C LYS A 262 -0.08 -6.50 13.53
N HIS A 263 -0.60 -7.02 12.43
CA HIS A 263 -0.68 -8.46 12.20
C HIS A 263 0.61 -9.10 11.66
N LEU A 264 1.41 -8.36 10.89
CA LEU A 264 2.64 -8.88 10.27
C LEU A 264 3.93 -8.35 10.91
N LEU A 265 3.90 -7.16 11.50
CA LEU A 265 5.07 -6.54 12.10
C LEU A 265 5.00 -6.49 13.63
N ASN A 266 3.89 -6.89 14.24
CA ASN A 266 3.65 -6.79 15.68
C ASN A 266 3.90 -5.38 16.22
N ILE A 267 3.40 -4.36 15.49
CA ILE A 267 3.38 -2.96 15.89
C ILE A 267 1.95 -2.64 16.32
N ASP A 268 1.75 -2.36 17.59
CA ASP A 268 0.45 -1.91 18.08
C ASP A 268 0.09 -0.54 17.48
N ASN A 269 -1.12 -0.45 16.94
CA ASN A 269 -1.65 0.76 16.29
C ASN A 269 -3.12 1.02 16.65
N ASP A 270 -3.70 0.27 17.58
CA ASP A 270 -5.12 0.36 17.94
C ASP A 270 -5.48 1.77 18.41
N ASP A 271 -4.53 2.44 19.05
CA ASP A 271 -4.67 3.77 19.59
C ASP A 271 -4.77 4.90 18.56
N VAL A 272 -4.36 4.66 17.32
CA VAL A 272 -4.32 5.67 16.23
C VAL A 272 -4.93 5.18 14.91
N ARG A 273 -5.32 3.91 14.84
CA ARG A 273 -5.81 3.27 13.63
C ARG A 273 -6.94 4.05 12.96
N GLU A 274 -7.89 4.54 13.74
CA GLU A 274 -9.03 5.30 13.21
C GLU A 274 -8.63 6.72 12.75
N GLY A 275 -7.51 7.23 13.22
CA GLY A 275 -6.92 8.48 12.76
C GLY A 275 -6.22 8.41 11.40
N ILE A 276 -6.04 7.21 10.81
CA ILE A 276 -5.39 7.02 9.51
C ILE A 276 -6.47 6.74 8.46
N THR A 277 -6.62 7.56 7.44
CA THR A 277 -7.67 7.38 6.44
C THR A 277 -7.25 7.81 5.03
N LEU A 278 -7.93 7.27 4.01
CA LEU A 278 -7.81 7.76 2.65
C LEU A 278 -8.42 9.17 2.50
N ALA A 279 -7.76 10.01 1.74
CA ALA A 279 -8.26 11.36 1.44
C ALA A 279 -9.65 11.33 0.79
N THR A 280 -9.91 10.39 -0.12
CA THR A 280 -11.23 10.22 -0.75
C THR A 280 -12.31 9.85 0.26
N ARG A 281 -12.01 8.95 1.22
CA ARG A 281 -12.95 8.61 2.28
C ARG A 281 -13.21 9.81 3.20
N PHE A 282 -12.16 10.54 3.56
CA PHE A 282 -12.29 11.74 4.38
C PHE A 282 -13.18 12.79 3.70
N LEU A 283 -12.89 13.12 2.44
CA LEU A 283 -13.66 14.08 1.67
C LEU A 283 -15.13 13.66 1.55
N TYR A 284 -15.38 12.41 1.16
CA TYR A 284 -16.75 11.89 1.03
C TYR A 284 -17.55 12.08 2.33
N LYS A 285 -16.97 11.64 3.46
CA LYS A 285 -17.63 11.78 4.76
C LYS A 285 -17.87 13.23 5.17
N MET A 286 -16.93 14.13 4.87
CA MET A 286 -17.11 15.54 5.17
C MET A 286 -18.20 16.19 4.31
N ILE A 287 -18.39 15.71 3.07
CA ILE A 287 -19.50 16.14 2.20
C ILE A 287 -20.82 15.60 2.74
N GLU A 288 -20.87 14.31 3.04
CA GLU A 288 -22.06 13.62 3.59
C GLU A 288 -22.53 14.27 4.90
N ASP A 289 -21.59 14.65 5.79
CA ASP A 289 -21.87 15.37 7.03
C ASP A 289 -22.23 16.87 6.82
N GLY A 290 -22.23 17.37 5.60
CA GLY A 290 -22.48 18.79 5.28
C GLY A 290 -21.38 19.75 5.75
N LYS A 291 -20.21 19.25 6.14
CA LYS A 291 -19.09 20.03 6.68
C LYS A 291 -18.26 20.72 5.61
N ILE A 292 -18.27 20.21 4.38
CA ILE A 292 -17.65 20.80 3.19
C ILE A 292 -18.61 20.69 2.00
N LYS A 293 -18.47 21.63 1.07
CA LYS A 293 -19.18 21.63 -0.20
C LYS A 293 -18.16 21.76 -1.32
N LEU A 294 -18.20 20.86 -2.29
CA LEU A 294 -17.34 20.95 -3.47
C LEU A 294 -18.07 21.74 -4.56
N ALA A 295 -17.33 22.61 -5.23
CA ALA A 295 -17.75 23.27 -6.46
C ALA A 295 -17.08 22.54 -7.64
N PHE A 296 -17.88 22.08 -8.59
CA PHE A 296 -17.40 21.44 -9.79
C PHE A 296 -17.52 22.39 -10.99
N ARG A 297 -16.70 22.17 -12.01
CA ARG A 297 -16.78 22.89 -13.27
C ARG A 297 -17.89 22.28 -14.11
N ASP A 298 -18.75 23.10 -14.67
CA ASP A 298 -19.89 22.66 -15.49
C ASP A 298 -19.45 22.23 -16.90
N ASP A 299 -18.30 22.75 -17.38
CA ASP A 299 -17.74 22.46 -18.71
C ASP A 299 -16.86 21.18 -18.76
N PHE A 300 -16.71 20.47 -17.62
CA PHE A 300 -15.90 19.25 -17.55
C PHE A 300 -16.61 18.08 -18.23
N LYS A 301 -15.93 17.44 -19.18
CA LYS A 301 -16.38 16.20 -19.82
C LYS A 301 -15.20 15.25 -19.95
N MET A 302 -15.31 14.06 -19.36
CA MET A 302 -14.27 13.04 -19.42
C MET A 302 -14.89 11.66 -19.26
N GLN A 303 -14.40 10.68 -20.01
CA GLN A 303 -14.62 9.27 -19.75
C GLN A 303 -13.40 8.72 -19.00
N ALA A 304 -13.63 8.02 -17.90
CA ALA A 304 -12.57 7.42 -17.11
C ALA A 304 -12.92 5.97 -16.69
N ALA A 305 -11.93 5.10 -16.71
CA ALA A 305 -12.06 3.74 -16.19
C ALA A 305 -11.52 3.68 -14.76
N TYR A 306 -12.31 3.11 -13.85
CA TYR A 306 -11.91 2.92 -12.46
C TYR A 306 -11.55 1.46 -12.18
N HIS A 307 -10.31 1.24 -11.73
CA HIS A 307 -9.84 -0.06 -11.26
C HIS A 307 -9.79 -0.07 -9.72
N SER A 308 -10.55 -0.99 -9.11
CA SER A 308 -10.55 -1.16 -7.66
C SER A 308 -9.22 -1.73 -7.17
N ALA A 309 -8.54 -1.00 -6.29
CA ALA A 309 -7.33 -1.48 -5.66
C ALA A 309 -7.65 -2.57 -4.62
N CYS A 310 -6.91 -3.70 -4.64
CA CYS A 310 -7.17 -4.86 -3.78
C CYS A 310 -7.22 -4.50 -2.27
N HIS A 311 -6.31 -3.65 -1.80
CA HIS A 311 -6.31 -3.21 -0.40
C HIS A 311 -7.49 -2.28 -0.07
N MET A 312 -8.00 -1.54 -1.04
CA MET A 312 -9.22 -0.74 -0.87
C MET A 312 -10.46 -1.65 -0.76
N GLU A 313 -10.53 -2.71 -1.57
CA GLU A 313 -11.56 -3.75 -1.46
C GLU A 313 -11.52 -4.43 -0.09
N ARG A 314 -10.31 -4.79 0.38
CA ARG A 314 -10.13 -5.42 1.70
C ARG A 314 -10.59 -4.53 2.86
N MET A 315 -10.48 -3.20 2.73
CA MET A 315 -10.99 -2.24 3.70
C MET A 315 -12.50 -1.95 3.56
N GLY A 316 -13.14 -2.38 2.47
CA GLY A 316 -14.53 -2.00 2.15
C GLY A 316 -14.70 -0.54 1.75
N TRP A 317 -13.64 0.13 1.25
CA TRP A 317 -13.63 1.57 1.04
C TRP A 317 -13.73 2.00 -0.43
N VAL A 318 -13.98 1.09 -1.34
CA VAL A 318 -14.16 1.38 -2.77
C VAL A 318 -15.29 2.39 -2.98
N VAL A 319 -16.41 2.23 -2.27
CA VAL A 319 -17.59 3.06 -2.37
C VAL A 319 -17.28 4.56 -2.17
N TYR A 320 -16.43 4.91 -1.22
CA TYR A 320 -16.11 6.32 -0.95
C TYR A 320 -15.44 7.02 -2.14
N SER A 321 -14.56 6.30 -2.84
CA SER A 321 -13.89 6.86 -4.02
C SER A 321 -14.81 6.91 -5.23
N THR A 322 -15.62 5.87 -5.44
CA THR A 322 -16.53 5.81 -6.60
C THR A 322 -17.67 6.81 -6.47
N GLU A 323 -18.27 6.95 -5.29
CA GLU A 323 -19.33 7.94 -5.07
C GLU A 323 -18.79 9.38 -5.18
N LEU A 324 -17.57 9.64 -4.64
CA LEU A 324 -16.93 10.94 -4.81
C LEU A 324 -16.69 11.29 -6.30
N LEU A 325 -16.26 10.29 -7.10
CA LEU A 325 -16.08 10.49 -8.55
C LEU A 325 -17.41 10.72 -9.27
N ARG A 326 -18.49 10.04 -8.89
CA ARG A 326 -19.83 10.21 -9.46
C ARG A 326 -20.45 11.58 -9.18
N MET A 327 -19.97 12.29 -8.16
CA MET A 327 -20.39 13.67 -7.89
C MET A 327 -19.86 14.66 -8.93
N ILE A 328 -18.86 14.30 -9.75
CA ILE A 328 -18.24 15.18 -10.74
C ILE A 328 -19.16 15.25 -11.98
N PRO A 329 -19.78 16.40 -12.29
CA PRO A 329 -20.62 16.57 -13.47
C PRO A 329 -19.81 16.30 -14.76
N GLY A 330 -20.40 15.56 -15.69
CA GLY A 330 -19.75 15.24 -16.97
C GLY A 330 -18.63 14.19 -16.92
N LEU A 331 -18.40 13.54 -15.76
CA LEU A 331 -17.54 12.37 -15.67
C LEU A 331 -18.33 11.08 -15.97
N ASP A 332 -18.04 10.46 -17.10
CA ASP A 332 -18.54 9.13 -17.44
C ASP A 332 -17.59 8.08 -16.83
N LEU A 333 -18.03 7.43 -15.76
CA LEU A 333 -17.20 6.49 -14.97
C LEU A 333 -17.49 5.04 -15.30
N ILE A 334 -16.55 4.38 -15.98
CA ILE A 334 -16.60 2.96 -16.29
C ILE A 334 -15.94 2.16 -15.16
N MET A 335 -16.71 1.29 -14.51
CA MET A 335 -16.19 0.39 -13.49
C MET A 335 -15.56 -0.84 -14.16
N LEU A 336 -14.27 -1.06 -13.96
CA LEU A 336 -13.59 -2.25 -14.42
C LEU A 336 -13.89 -3.44 -13.50
N ASN A 337 -13.85 -4.65 -14.06
CA ASN A 337 -13.94 -5.86 -13.27
C ASN A 337 -12.83 -5.89 -12.21
N SER A 338 -13.20 -6.24 -10.99
CA SER A 338 -12.27 -6.34 -9.88
C SER A 338 -11.25 -7.46 -10.12
N GLN A 339 -10.00 -7.07 -10.38
CA GLN A 339 -8.86 -7.99 -10.54
C GLN A 339 -7.61 -7.41 -9.89
N CYS A 340 -6.67 -8.27 -9.51
CA CYS A 340 -5.39 -7.80 -8.98
C CYS A 340 -4.51 -7.28 -10.12
N CYS A 341 -3.84 -6.13 -9.92
CA CYS A 341 -2.90 -5.56 -10.90
C CYS A 341 -1.58 -6.35 -11.03
N GLY A 342 -1.33 -7.34 -10.15
CA GLY A 342 -0.12 -8.18 -10.17
C GLY A 342 1.17 -7.53 -9.67
N ILE A 343 1.16 -6.25 -9.28
CA ILE A 343 2.38 -5.54 -8.84
C ILE A 343 2.94 -6.11 -7.53
N ALA A 344 2.09 -6.26 -6.50
CA ALA A 344 2.40 -6.92 -5.23
C ALA A 344 3.80 -6.61 -4.64
N GLY A 345 4.06 -5.36 -4.38
CA GLY A 345 5.39 -4.93 -3.94
C GLY A 345 6.42 -5.02 -5.07
N THR A 346 7.19 -6.11 -5.13
CA THR A 346 8.23 -6.31 -6.16
C THR A 346 7.95 -7.48 -7.12
N TYR A 347 6.83 -8.18 -6.93
CA TYR A 347 6.51 -9.39 -7.72
C TYR A 347 6.31 -9.08 -9.21
N GLY A 348 5.68 -7.97 -9.55
CA GLY A 348 5.37 -7.55 -10.92
C GLY A 348 6.55 -6.92 -11.69
N PHE A 349 7.78 -7.07 -11.19
CA PHE A 349 8.98 -6.53 -11.83
C PHE A 349 9.83 -7.58 -12.55
#